data_51ecc1d67862d103bdf658acada62f4d
#
_entry.id   51ecc1d67862d103bdf658acada62f4d
#
_cell.length_a   1.000
_cell.length_b   1.000
_cell.length_c   1.000
_cell.angle_alpha   90.00
_cell.angle_beta   90.00
_cell.angle_gamma   90.00
#
_symmetry.space_group_name_H-M   'P 1'
#
loop_
_entity.id
_entity.type
_entity.pdbx_description
1 polymer ?
#
loop_
_entity_poly.entity_id
_entity_poly.type
_entity_poly.pdbx_seq_one_letter_code
_entity_poly.pdbx_strand_id
1 'polypeptide(L)'
;MPPDFSPIRGAQGLQLSNPSVLGVASLLGSLQVFQEAGMVGPLRTRSIELTAYLGKLLAQSAYFVSAHEAAMRLPLCAVSSTDHDQHRRPAFTIITPSDANSRGSQLSLLFFSSDAELMHKVLEGLRSYGVIGDERHPNVIRLTPTALYNTVQDCENGAKYLEEVLKELDI
;
A
#
# COMPACT_ATOMS: atom_id res chain seq x y z
N MET A 1 2.24 40.61 -20.69
CA MET A 1 1.89 39.76 -19.51
C MET A 1 1.62 40.72 -18.36
N PRO A 2 0.51 40.62 -17.63
CA PRO A 2 0.32 41.44 -16.45
C PRO A 2 1.40 41.09 -15.39
N PRO A 3 1.87 42.06 -14.61
CA PRO A 3 2.92 41.86 -13.62
C PRO A 3 2.50 40.95 -12.46
N ASP A 4 1.18 40.87 -12.21
CA ASP A 4 0.63 40.05 -11.14
C ASP A 4 -0.01 38.76 -11.71
N PHE A 5 0.22 37.62 -11.04
CA PHE A 5 -0.42 36.37 -11.37
C PHE A 5 -1.92 36.42 -11.03
N SER A 6 -2.76 36.48 -12.07
CA SER A 6 -4.21 36.53 -11.93
C SER A 6 -4.87 35.41 -12.72
N PRO A 7 -4.97 34.21 -12.15
CA PRO A 7 -5.53 33.06 -12.84
C PRO A 7 -7.05 33.17 -12.98
N ILE A 8 -7.58 32.72 -14.10
CA ILE A 8 -9.01 32.51 -14.26
C ILE A 8 -9.52 31.39 -13.34
N ARG A 9 -10.81 31.41 -13.04
CA ARG A 9 -11.40 30.42 -12.13
C ARG A 9 -11.37 28.98 -12.72
N GLY A 10 -11.21 27.99 -11.85
CA GLY A 10 -11.23 26.59 -12.19
C GLY A 10 -9.89 26.04 -12.66
N ALA A 11 -9.89 24.79 -13.13
CA ALA A 11 -8.68 24.06 -13.52
C ALA A 11 -7.89 24.76 -14.66
N GLN A 12 -8.56 25.50 -15.52
CA GLN A 12 -7.92 26.25 -16.60
C GLN A 12 -6.99 27.35 -16.07
N GLY A 13 -7.26 27.89 -14.88
CA GLY A 13 -6.39 28.88 -14.23
C GLY A 13 -5.03 28.33 -13.80
N LEU A 14 -4.90 27.01 -13.70
CA LEU A 14 -3.66 26.30 -13.37
C LEU A 14 -2.93 25.75 -14.60
N GLN A 15 -3.47 26.01 -15.80
CA GLN A 15 -2.90 25.53 -17.06
C GLN A 15 -1.58 26.26 -17.37
N LEU A 16 -0.49 25.53 -17.46
CA LEU A 16 0.83 26.08 -17.82
C LEU A 16 1.07 26.07 -19.33
N SER A 17 0.41 25.16 -20.06
CA SER A 17 0.51 25.01 -21.51
C SER A 17 -0.73 24.27 -22.03
N ASN A 18 -0.77 23.94 -23.32
CA ASN A 18 -1.84 23.13 -23.88
C ASN A 18 -1.80 21.73 -23.23
N PRO A 19 -2.96 21.22 -22.75
CA PRO A 19 -3.02 19.88 -22.17
C PRO A 19 -2.77 18.81 -23.24
N SER A 20 -2.18 17.70 -22.83
CA SER A 20 -2.04 16.53 -23.72
C SER A 20 -3.43 15.98 -24.06
N VAL A 21 -3.76 15.93 -25.35
CA VAL A 21 -5.04 15.39 -25.84
C VAL A 21 -5.22 13.92 -25.41
N LEU A 22 -4.16 13.12 -25.54
CA LEU A 22 -4.20 11.71 -25.11
C LEU A 22 -4.39 11.58 -23.60
N GLY A 23 -3.74 12.44 -22.80
CA GLY A 23 -3.91 12.44 -21.35
C GLY A 23 -5.34 12.78 -20.94
N VAL A 24 -5.94 13.79 -21.57
CA VAL A 24 -7.34 14.18 -21.32
C VAL A 24 -8.31 13.10 -21.77
N ALA A 25 -8.10 12.48 -22.93
CA ALA A 25 -8.93 11.38 -23.42
C ALA A 25 -8.85 10.14 -22.50
N SER A 26 -7.65 9.80 -22.01
CA SER A 26 -7.47 8.72 -21.03
C SER A 26 -8.19 9.00 -19.71
N LEU A 27 -8.12 10.25 -19.22
CA LEU A 27 -8.85 10.66 -18.03
C LEU A 27 -10.36 10.57 -18.24
N LEU A 28 -10.87 11.00 -19.40
CA LEU A 28 -12.29 10.92 -19.73
C LEU A 28 -12.76 9.46 -19.74
N GLY A 29 -12.01 8.55 -20.36
CA GLY A 29 -12.32 7.12 -20.35
C GLY A 29 -12.34 6.54 -18.94
N SER A 30 -11.38 6.92 -18.09
CA SER A 30 -11.38 6.53 -16.68
C SER A 30 -12.61 7.05 -15.93
N LEU A 31 -12.98 8.31 -16.13
CA LEU A 31 -14.17 8.90 -15.49
C LEU A 31 -15.49 8.25 -15.93
N GLN A 32 -15.58 7.76 -17.16
CA GLN A 32 -16.74 7.00 -17.65
C GLN A 32 -16.88 5.69 -16.88
N VAL A 33 -15.79 4.94 -16.65
CA VAL A 33 -15.81 3.72 -15.82
C VAL A 33 -16.24 4.03 -14.38
N PHE A 34 -15.72 5.13 -13.79
CA PHE A 34 -16.18 5.57 -12.46
C PHE A 34 -17.66 5.92 -12.44
N GLN A 35 -18.17 6.55 -13.49
CA GLN A 35 -19.61 6.90 -13.61
C GLN A 35 -20.48 5.64 -13.69
N GLU A 36 -20.08 4.63 -14.46
CA GLU A 36 -20.78 3.35 -14.54
C GLU A 36 -20.78 2.61 -13.20
N ALA A 37 -19.68 2.73 -12.42
CA ALA A 37 -19.56 2.17 -11.07
C ALA A 37 -20.32 2.97 -9.98
N GLY A 38 -21.06 4.04 -10.32
CA GLY A 38 -21.82 4.87 -9.39
C GLY A 38 -21.01 5.95 -8.72
N MET A 39 -19.87 6.35 -9.29
CA MET A 39 -18.95 7.36 -8.79
C MET A 39 -18.28 6.99 -7.46
N VAL A 40 -17.77 7.98 -6.72
CA VAL A 40 -16.92 7.79 -5.54
C VAL A 40 -17.66 7.19 -4.34
N GLY A 41 -18.96 7.48 -4.17
CA GLY A 41 -19.74 7.05 -2.99
C GLY A 41 -19.74 5.54 -2.78
N PRO A 42 -20.34 4.75 -3.69
CA PRO A 42 -20.34 3.29 -3.60
C PRO A 42 -18.93 2.67 -3.57
N LEU A 43 -18.01 3.22 -4.36
CA LEU A 43 -16.62 2.75 -4.39
C LEU A 43 -15.91 3.00 -3.05
N ARG A 44 -16.19 4.12 -2.39
CA ARG A 44 -15.65 4.38 -1.06
C ARG A 44 -16.14 3.38 -0.01
N THR A 45 -17.43 3.08 -0.01
CA THR A 45 -18.00 2.06 0.90
C THR A 45 -17.30 0.72 0.70
N ARG A 46 -17.24 0.23 -0.54
CA ARG A 46 -16.55 -1.02 -0.87
C ARG A 46 -15.06 -0.99 -0.52
N SER A 47 -14.39 0.14 -0.75
CA SER A 47 -12.98 0.33 -0.41
C SER A 47 -12.73 0.21 1.10
N ILE A 48 -13.62 0.77 1.93
CA ILE A 48 -13.52 0.65 3.40
C ILE A 48 -13.61 -0.82 3.82
N GLU A 49 -14.58 -1.56 3.26
CA GLU A 49 -14.79 -2.99 3.57
C GLU A 49 -13.60 -3.85 3.17
N LEU A 50 -13.16 -3.77 1.91
CA LEU A 50 -12.03 -4.55 1.40
C LEU A 50 -10.73 -4.25 2.15
N THR A 51 -10.44 -2.97 2.42
CA THR A 51 -9.22 -2.57 3.12
C THR A 51 -9.24 -2.98 4.59
N ALA A 52 -10.39 -2.88 5.26
CA ALA A 52 -10.56 -3.37 6.62
C ALA A 52 -10.39 -4.90 6.69
N TYR A 53 -10.95 -5.61 5.72
CA TYR A 53 -10.83 -7.06 5.64
C TYR A 53 -9.38 -7.50 5.41
N LEU A 54 -8.69 -6.92 4.42
CA LEU A 54 -7.27 -7.19 4.18
C LEU A 54 -6.43 -6.89 5.43
N GLY A 55 -6.65 -5.73 6.08
CA GLY A 55 -5.93 -5.37 7.30
C GLY A 55 -6.15 -6.36 8.44
N LYS A 56 -7.37 -6.90 8.57
CA LYS A 56 -7.68 -7.94 9.55
C LYS A 56 -6.93 -9.25 9.24
N LEU A 57 -6.88 -9.67 7.98
CA LEU A 57 -6.15 -10.89 7.58
C LEU A 57 -4.65 -10.74 7.83
N LEU A 58 -4.08 -9.61 7.44
CA LEU A 58 -2.67 -9.31 7.65
C LEU A 58 -2.29 -9.28 9.15
N ALA A 59 -3.18 -8.77 10.00
CA ALA A 59 -2.96 -8.74 11.44
C ALA A 59 -3.04 -10.13 12.11
N GLN A 60 -3.52 -11.16 11.40
CA GLN A 60 -3.53 -12.55 11.86
C GLN A 60 -2.26 -13.33 11.48
N SER A 61 -1.39 -12.74 10.64
CA SER A 61 -0.12 -13.35 10.24
C SER A 61 0.79 -13.60 11.44
N ALA A 62 1.52 -14.72 11.41
CA ALA A 62 2.56 -15.03 12.42
C ALA A 62 3.73 -14.04 12.39
N TYR A 63 3.85 -13.25 11.32
CA TYR A 63 4.91 -12.27 11.08
C TYR A 63 4.47 -10.84 11.37
N PHE A 64 3.19 -10.64 11.71
CA PHE A 64 2.67 -9.33 12.07
C PHE A 64 3.07 -8.95 13.50
N VAL A 65 3.55 -7.72 13.65
CA VAL A 65 3.79 -7.10 14.96
C VAL A 65 2.98 -5.82 15.08
N SER A 66 2.51 -5.53 16.30
CA SER A 66 1.76 -4.30 16.55
C SER A 66 2.63 -3.05 16.31
N ALA A 67 2.00 -1.90 16.04
CA ALA A 67 2.75 -0.64 15.87
C ALA A 67 3.55 -0.27 17.14
N HIS A 68 3.06 -0.60 18.32
CA HIS A 68 3.77 -0.39 19.57
C HIS A 68 5.03 -1.26 19.66
N GLU A 69 4.91 -2.54 19.36
CA GLU A 69 6.04 -3.49 19.34
C GLU A 69 7.05 -3.14 18.25
N ALA A 70 6.57 -2.72 17.07
CA ALA A 70 7.42 -2.24 15.98
C ALA A 70 8.24 -1.01 16.41
N ALA A 71 7.64 -0.05 17.10
CA ALA A 71 8.34 1.12 17.62
C ALA A 71 9.43 0.77 18.64
N MET A 72 9.28 -0.33 19.37
CA MET A 72 10.32 -0.84 20.28
C MET A 72 11.44 -1.57 19.54
N ARG A 73 11.15 -2.23 18.41
CA ARG A 73 12.13 -2.98 17.60
C ARG A 73 12.97 -2.08 16.67
N LEU A 74 12.38 -1.01 16.12
CA LEU A 74 13.06 -0.13 15.16
C LEU A 74 14.38 0.47 15.67
N PRO A 75 14.51 0.97 16.91
CA PRO A 75 15.79 1.46 17.43
C PRO A 75 16.86 0.39 17.54
N LEU A 76 16.47 -0.87 17.76
CA LEU A 76 17.38 -2.01 17.91
C LEU A 76 17.92 -2.50 16.56
N CYS A 77 17.15 -2.36 15.47
CA CYS A 77 17.62 -2.66 14.11
C CYS A 77 18.67 -1.67 13.59
N ALA A 78 18.74 -0.46 14.15
CA ALA A 78 19.71 0.57 13.78
C ALA A 78 21.03 0.48 14.57
N VAL A 79 21.07 -0.30 15.65
CA VAL A 79 22.26 -0.50 16.50
C VAL A 79 22.65 -1.96 16.39
N SER A 80 23.85 -2.25 15.90
CA SER A 80 24.46 -3.59 15.87
C SER A 80 24.63 -4.11 17.29
N SER A 81 23.61 -4.69 17.86
CA SER A 81 23.65 -5.32 19.17
C SER A 81 23.84 -6.82 19.04
N THR A 82 24.63 -7.36 19.96
CA THR A 82 25.12 -8.73 20.06
C THR A 82 24.07 -9.80 20.39
N ASP A 83 22.78 -9.49 20.32
CA ASP A 83 21.69 -10.42 20.59
C ASP A 83 21.11 -10.93 19.26
N HIS A 84 21.81 -11.94 18.71
CA HIS A 84 21.71 -12.39 17.33
C HIS A 84 20.44 -13.18 16.99
N ASP A 85 19.60 -13.61 17.93
CA ASP A 85 18.56 -14.59 17.64
C ASP A 85 17.14 -14.00 17.45
N GLN A 86 16.80 -12.91 18.13
CA GLN A 86 15.45 -12.32 18.01
C GLN A 86 15.26 -11.40 16.80
N HIS A 87 16.35 -11.02 16.11
CA HIS A 87 16.33 -10.06 15.02
C HIS A 87 16.40 -10.69 13.62
N ARG A 88 16.53 -12.00 13.53
CA ARG A 88 16.64 -12.74 12.27
C ARG A 88 15.28 -12.99 11.61
N ARG A 89 14.25 -13.17 12.40
CA ARG A 89 12.93 -13.51 11.87
C ARG A 89 12.32 -12.32 11.14
N PRO A 90 11.87 -12.50 9.88
CA PRO A 90 11.15 -11.47 9.16
C PRO A 90 9.89 -11.05 9.91
N ALA A 91 9.59 -9.76 9.94
CA ALA A 91 8.37 -9.24 10.55
C ALA A 91 7.88 -8.00 9.80
N PHE A 92 6.60 -7.69 9.93
CA PHE A 92 6.03 -6.45 9.40
C PHE A 92 4.98 -5.84 10.31
N THR A 93 4.76 -4.55 10.15
CA THR A 93 3.61 -3.84 10.74
C THR A 93 2.87 -3.02 9.70
N ILE A 94 1.61 -2.69 9.97
CA ILE A 94 0.82 -1.78 9.15
C ILE A 94 0.97 -0.37 9.71
N ILE A 95 1.58 0.54 8.92
CA ILE A 95 1.78 1.95 9.30
C ILE A 95 0.66 2.87 8.83
N THR A 96 -0.26 2.37 8.01
CA THR A 96 -1.47 3.10 7.61
C THR A 96 -2.41 3.25 8.81
N PRO A 97 -3.04 4.43 9.03
CA PRO A 97 -4.00 4.63 10.11
C PRO A 97 -5.11 3.58 10.12
N SER A 98 -5.48 3.08 11.30
CA SER A 98 -6.57 2.11 11.45
C SER A 98 -7.96 2.73 11.23
N ASP A 99 -8.12 4.02 11.54
CA ASP A 99 -9.36 4.74 11.28
C ASP A 99 -9.64 4.87 9.78
N ALA A 100 -10.81 4.36 9.35
CA ALA A 100 -11.23 4.37 7.96
C ALA A 100 -11.38 5.79 7.37
N ASN A 101 -11.66 6.80 8.20
CA ASN A 101 -11.78 8.19 7.77
C ASN A 101 -10.41 8.86 7.54
N SER A 102 -9.37 8.29 8.14
CA SER A 102 -7.99 8.79 8.05
C SER A 102 -7.15 8.08 6.98
N ARG A 103 -7.75 7.17 6.21
CA ARG A 103 -7.06 6.40 5.16
C ARG A 103 -7.89 6.19 3.90
N GLY A 104 -7.21 5.89 2.80
CA GLY A 104 -7.83 5.39 1.56
C GLY A 104 -7.92 3.86 1.53
N SER A 105 -7.78 3.29 0.35
CA SER A 105 -7.78 1.83 0.10
C SER A 105 -6.42 1.17 0.25
N GLN A 106 -5.35 1.95 0.46
CA GLN A 106 -3.99 1.43 0.53
C GLN A 106 -3.60 1.09 1.97
N LEU A 107 -2.93 -0.06 2.12
CA LEU A 107 -2.19 -0.43 3.34
C LEU A 107 -0.70 -0.40 3.04
N SER A 108 0.05 0.27 3.90
CA SER A 108 1.51 0.34 3.85
C SER A 108 2.08 -0.57 4.91
N LEU A 109 2.81 -1.60 4.48
CA LEU A 109 3.42 -2.62 5.32
C LEU A 109 4.89 -2.27 5.48
N LEU A 110 5.32 -1.93 6.68
CA LEU A 110 6.73 -1.69 7.02
C LEU A 110 7.36 -3.00 7.48
N PHE A 111 8.39 -3.43 6.78
CA PHE A 111 9.14 -4.67 7.07
C PHE A 111 10.38 -4.40 7.90
N PHE A 112 10.71 -5.34 8.78
CA PHE A 112 11.93 -5.33 9.58
C PHE A 112 12.58 -6.71 9.60
N SER A 113 13.90 -6.72 9.47
CA SER A 113 14.76 -7.88 9.59
C SER A 113 16.20 -7.39 9.68
N SER A 114 17.12 -8.26 10.05
CA SER A 114 18.55 -8.04 9.85
C SER A 114 18.97 -8.14 8.37
N ASP A 115 18.12 -8.68 7.51
CA ASP A 115 18.33 -8.74 6.06
C ASP A 115 17.86 -7.44 5.39
N ALA A 116 18.79 -6.64 4.90
CA ALA A 116 18.49 -5.38 4.19
C ALA A 116 17.70 -5.59 2.89
N GLU A 117 17.76 -6.79 2.30
CA GLU A 117 17.07 -7.15 1.06
C GLU A 117 15.69 -7.77 1.30
N LEU A 118 15.24 -7.91 2.56
CA LEU A 118 13.98 -8.58 2.89
C LEU A 118 12.80 -8.02 2.07
N MET A 119 12.63 -6.71 2.03
CA MET A 119 11.52 -6.08 1.30
C MET A 119 11.52 -6.48 -0.18
N HIS A 120 12.69 -6.45 -0.81
CA HIS A 120 12.83 -6.82 -2.22
C HIS A 120 12.51 -8.30 -2.45
N LYS A 121 13.02 -9.19 -1.60
CA LYS A 121 12.72 -10.64 -1.66
C LYS A 121 11.23 -10.92 -1.47
N VAL A 122 10.57 -10.24 -0.52
CA VAL A 122 9.13 -10.35 -0.32
C VAL A 122 8.35 -9.87 -1.54
N LEU A 123 8.75 -8.75 -2.14
CA LEU A 123 8.09 -8.22 -3.34
C LEU A 123 8.21 -9.17 -4.53
N GLU A 124 9.39 -9.73 -4.77
CA GLU A 124 9.64 -10.72 -5.83
C GLU A 124 8.84 -12.01 -5.57
N GLY A 125 8.82 -12.49 -4.33
CA GLY A 125 8.00 -13.64 -3.94
C GLY A 125 6.50 -13.38 -4.20
N LEU A 126 5.97 -12.25 -3.79
CA LEU A 126 4.58 -11.86 -4.06
C LEU A 126 4.28 -11.80 -5.57
N ARG A 127 5.19 -11.25 -6.37
CA ARG A 127 5.07 -11.20 -7.83
C ARG A 127 5.00 -12.59 -8.47
N SER A 128 5.74 -13.57 -7.94
CA SER A 128 5.70 -14.96 -8.44
C SER A 128 4.34 -15.61 -8.25
N TYR A 129 3.57 -15.18 -7.23
CA TYR A 129 2.18 -15.58 -6.98
C TYR A 129 1.15 -14.68 -7.70
N GLY A 130 1.60 -13.71 -8.52
CA GLY A 130 0.72 -12.78 -9.24
C GLY A 130 0.18 -11.63 -8.39
N VAL A 131 0.71 -11.40 -7.19
CA VAL A 131 0.35 -10.26 -6.34
C VAL A 131 1.24 -9.07 -6.70
N ILE A 132 0.62 -8.01 -7.20
CA ILE A 132 1.32 -6.79 -7.59
C ILE A 132 1.25 -5.78 -6.43
N GLY A 133 2.37 -5.62 -5.75
CA GLY A 133 2.60 -4.58 -4.75
C GLY A 133 3.45 -3.44 -5.32
N ASP A 134 3.51 -2.35 -4.57
CA ASP A 134 4.33 -1.18 -4.90
C ASP A 134 5.33 -0.92 -3.78
N GLU A 135 6.62 -0.88 -4.11
CA GLU A 135 7.69 -0.66 -3.14
C GLU A 135 7.89 0.81 -2.80
N ARG A 136 8.24 1.06 -1.55
CA ARG A 136 8.71 2.36 -1.06
C ARG A 136 9.92 2.15 -0.17
N HIS A 137 11.06 2.60 -0.66
CA HIS A 137 12.30 2.52 0.09
C HIS A 137 12.22 3.30 1.42
N PRO A 138 12.91 2.82 2.47
CA PRO A 138 13.78 1.64 2.43
C PRO A 138 13.06 0.29 2.56
N ASN A 139 11.92 0.18 3.26
CA ASN A 139 11.41 -1.12 3.72
C ASN A 139 9.88 -1.22 3.69
N VAL A 140 9.18 -0.52 2.78
CA VAL A 140 7.72 -0.52 2.75
C VAL A 140 7.20 -1.14 1.45
N ILE A 141 6.24 -2.07 1.57
CA ILE A 141 5.40 -2.53 0.45
C ILE A 141 3.99 -2.02 0.66
N ARG A 142 3.37 -1.53 -0.41
CA ARG A 142 1.99 -1.07 -0.40
C ARG A 142 1.09 -2.07 -1.12
N LEU A 143 0.02 -2.47 -0.44
CA LEU A 143 -1.05 -3.29 -1.00
C LEU A 143 -2.33 -2.46 -1.05
N THR A 144 -3.02 -2.50 -2.20
CA THR A 144 -4.20 -1.68 -2.43
C THR A 144 -5.33 -2.52 -3.01
N PRO A 145 -6.29 -2.99 -2.21
CA PRO A 145 -7.48 -3.64 -2.73
C PRO A 145 -8.39 -2.59 -3.39
N THR A 146 -8.28 -2.49 -4.72
CA THR A 146 -9.00 -1.49 -5.51
C THR A 146 -10.47 -1.86 -5.65
N ALA A 147 -11.36 -0.97 -5.22
CA ALA A 147 -12.81 -1.23 -5.19
C ALA A 147 -13.43 -1.51 -6.56
N LEU A 148 -12.81 -1.05 -7.66
CA LEU A 148 -13.32 -1.27 -9.03
C LEU A 148 -13.20 -2.72 -9.49
N TYR A 149 -12.16 -3.45 -9.09
CA TYR A 149 -11.88 -4.77 -9.67
C TYR A 149 -11.41 -5.83 -8.68
N ASN A 150 -10.88 -5.46 -7.50
CA ASN A 150 -10.49 -6.46 -6.52
C ASN A 150 -11.69 -7.02 -5.75
N THR A 151 -11.55 -8.26 -5.33
CA THR A 151 -12.55 -9.04 -4.61
C THR A 151 -12.08 -9.38 -3.19
N VAL A 152 -12.97 -9.95 -2.39
CA VAL A 152 -12.65 -10.53 -1.08
C VAL A 152 -11.61 -11.65 -1.24
N GLN A 153 -11.76 -12.48 -2.28
CA GLN A 153 -10.82 -13.57 -2.58
C GLN A 153 -9.41 -13.05 -2.88
N ASP A 154 -9.28 -11.89 -3.56
CA ASP A 154 -7.97 -11.28 -3.81
C ASP A 154 -7.30 -10.83 -2.51
N CYS A 155 -8.08 -10.34 -1.54
CA CYS A 155 -7.57 -10.00 -0.21
C CYS A 155 -7.09 -11.25 0.54
N GLU A 156 -7.83 -12.35 0.48
CA GLU A 156 -7.47 -13.64 1.07
C GLU A 156 -6.19 -14.20 0.45
N ASN A 157 -6.13 -14.22 -0.87
CA ASN A 157 -4.96 -14.68 -1.62
C ASN A 157 -3.74 -13.80 -1.33
N GLY A 158 -3.89 -12.47 -1.31
CA GLY A 158 -2.80 -11.55 -1.01
C GLY A 158 -2.21 -11.75 0.38
N ALA A 159 -3.06 -11.93 1.41
CA ALA A 159 -2.61 -12.21 2.76
C ALA A 159 -1.96 -13.60 2.88
N LYS A 160 -2.56 -14.62 2.27
CA LYS A 160 -2.03 -15.99 2.23
C LYS A 160 -0.65 -16.04 1.58
N TYR A 161 -0.50 -15.45 0.41
CA TYR A 161 0.78 -15.50 -0.32
C TYR A 161 1.87 -14.68 0.39
N LEU A 162 1.52 -13.59 1.08
CA LEU A 162 2.47 -12.89 1.93
C LEU A 162 2.99 -13.79 3.07
N GLU A 163 2.09 -14.55 3.70
CA GLU A 163 2.46 -15.53 4.76
C GLU A 163 3.38 -16.62 4.21
N GLU A 164 3.07 -17.17 3.04
CA GLU A 164 3.88 -18.22 2.38
C GLU A 164 5.28 -17.70 2.04
N VAL A 165 5.38 -16.52 1.44
CA VAL A 165 6.66 -15.89 1.09
C VAL A 165 7.51 -15.63 2.34
N LEU A 166 6.90 -15.08 3.39
CA LEU A 166 7.63 -14.82 4.64
C LEU A 166 8.10 -16.11 5.31
N LYS A 167 7.32 -17.17 5.23
CA LYS A 167 7.70 -18.49 5.73
C LYS A 167 8.89 -19.10 4.95
N GLU A 168 8.94 -18.90 3.64
CA GLU A 168 10.06 -19.33 2.81
C GLU A 168 11.35 -18.55 3.13
N LEU A 169 11.22 -17.31 3.60
CA LEU A 169 12.35 -16.45 3.96
C LEU A 169 12.78 -16.56 5.44
N ASP A 170 12.00 -17.25 6.27
CA ASP A 170 12.24 -17.46 7.72
C ASP A 170 13.08 -18.73 7.96
N ILE A 171 14.14 -18.95 7.17
CA ILE A 171 15.03 -20.13 7.23
C ILE A 171 16.37 -19.76 7.85
#